data_af57d3761b197ff73e9ccc5d48f772ce
#
_entry.id   af57d3761b197ff73e9ccc5d48f772ce
#
_cell.length_a   1.000
_cell.length_b   1.000
_cell.length_c   1.000
_cell.angle_alpha   90.00
_cell.angle_beta   90.00
_cell.angle_gamma   90.00
#
_symmetry.space_group_name_H-M   'P 1'
#
loop_
_entity.id
_entity.type
_entity.pdbx_description
1 polymer ?
#
loop_
_entity_poly.entity_id
_entity_poly.type
_entity_poly.pdbx_seq_one_letter_code
_entity_poly.pdbx_strand_id
1 'polypeptide(L)'
;MTRLALLVTMIVLPMRALAQQPSLDDVRSVLAPLIESYGVSGMEGPVRDAVSRMLPAWARATTDTAGNLIVSVGEGEPLVVFVAHLDEIGFVISAIREDGTLELKQRGGFFLSLFEAQPALVHTGERSVPGVFLPRDSVGTSPRRTPVPFRADVGAGSRAGVDAMGIRVGHTLTMPKQFVPLAGTRATGRSFDDRVGCTAQILALRRLDPKRLKHRVIFVWSVREEIGLEGARVVADALGLATSRVHAVDTFVSSDSPLEIKTFADVPLGSGAVARALDNSSVTPPALADSLVRLAARRKVPLQVGSTNGGNDGSVFGSWGVPDVPLAWPLRYAHSPAEVVDLRDVQALAQLILVVAEDW
;
A
#
# COMPACT_ATOMS: atom_id res chain seq x y z
N MET A 1 -45.84 -35.49 48.42
CA MET A 1 -44.45 -35.02 48.18
C MET A 1 -44.20 -35.02 46.73
N THR A 2 -44.42 -33.87 46.01
CA THR A 2 -44.32 -33.75 44.56
C THR A 2 -42.95 -33.14 44.28
N ARG A 3 -42.07 -33.90 43.60
CA ARG A 3 -40.75 -33.40 43.20
C ARG A 3 -40.87 -32.60 41.89
N LEU A 4 -40.62 -31.31 41.97
CA LEU A 4 -40.52 -30.42 40.83
C LEU A 4 -39.16 -30.61 40.16
N ALA A 5 -39.13 -31.16 38.96
CA ALA A 5 -37.90 -31.25 38.15
C ALA A 5 -37.67 -29.94 37.40
N LEU A 6 -36.59 -29.22 37.74
CA LEU A 6 -36.16 -28.01 37.07
C LEU A 6 -35.43 -28.42 35.77
N LEU A 7 -36.03 -28.14 34.61
CA LEU A 7 -35.39 -28.31 33.31
C LEU A 7 -34.49 -27.07 33.04
N VAL A 8 -33.17 -27.24 33.16
CA VAL A 8 -32.21 -26.21 32.77
C VAL A 8 -31.98 -26.33 31.27
N THR A 9 -32.61 -25.45 30.52
CA THR A 9 -32.33 -25.33 29.05
C THR A 9 -31.00 -24.62 28.86
N MET A 10 -29.98 -25.38 28.51
CA MET A 10 -28.68 -24.83 28.11
C MET A 10 -28.84 -24.15 26.74
N ILE A 11 -28.85 -22.82 26.69
CA ILE A 11 -28.77 -22.07 25.42
C ILE A 11 -27.35 -22.18 24.94
N VAL A 12 -27.10 -23.09 23.99
CA VAL A 12 -25.87 -23.15 23.23
C VAL A 12 -25.91 -22.01 22.22
N LEU A 13 -25.33 -20.87 22.56
CA LEU A 13 -25.04 -19.83 21.59
C LEU A 13 -24.05 -20.39 20.57
N PRO A 14 -24.32 -20.28 19.25
CA PRO A 14 -23.38 -20.75 18.25
C PRO A 14 -22.07 -19.97 18.42
N MET A 15 -21.00 -20.66 18.80
CA MET A 15 -19.65 -20.10 18.71
C MET A 15 -19.44 -19.68 17.25
N ARG A 16 -19.36 -18.37 17.00
CA ARG A 16 -18.97 -17.85 15.70
C ARG A 16 -17.63 -18.49 15.35
N ALA A 17 -17.59 -19.31 14.30
CA ALA A 17 -16.32 -19.76 13.74
C ALA A 17 -15.51 -18.51 13.39
N LEU A 18 -14.37 -18.33 14.04
CA LEU A 18 -13.44 -17.27 13.70
C LEU A 18 -13.06 -17.50 12.23
N ALA A 19 -13.21 -16.48 11.38
CA ALA A 19 -12.74 -16.56 10.03
C ALA A 19 -11.26 -16.94 10.06
N GLN A 20 -10.90 -18.01 9.37
CA GLN A 20 -9.55 -18.55 9.42
C GLN A 20 -8.57 -17.53 8.83
N GLN A 21 -7.52 -17.20 9.59
CA GLN A 21 -6.45 -16.31 9.14
C GLN A 21 -5.86 -16.80 7.81
N PRO A 22 -5.50 -15.91 6.84
CA PRO A 22 -4.80 -16.33 5.63
C PRO A 22 -3.51 -17.09 5.98
N SER A 23 -3.16 -18.11 5.22
CA SER A 23 -1.85 -18.76 5.38
C SER A 23 -0.72 -17.86 4.85
N LEU A 24 0.53 -18.16 5.22
CA LEU A 24 1.69 -17.45 4.64
C LEU A 24 1.80 -17.70 3.14
N ASP A 25 1.36 -18.86 2.66
CA ASP A 25 1.35 -19.17 1.24
C ASP A 25 0.26 -18.40 0.48
N ASP A 26 -0.90 -18.16 1.11
CA ASP A 26 -1.90 -17.23 0.57
C ASP A 26 -1.31 -15.84 0.40
N VAL A 27 -0.58 -15.33 1.43
CA VAL A 27 0.08 -14.02 1.36
C VAL A 27 1.08 -13.98 0.21
N ARG A 28 1.99 -14.98 0.12
CA ARG A 28 2.99 -15.03 -0.97
C ARG A 28 2.35 -15.10 -2.34
N SER A 29 1.29 -15.88 -2.50
CA SER A 29 0.62 -16.09 -3.78
C SER A 29 -0.03 -14.81 -4.35
N VAL A 30 -0.35 -13.84 -3.50
CA VAL A 30 -0.90 -12.54 -3.89
C VAL A 30 0.20 -11.48 -3.94
N LEU A 31 1.04 -11.40 -2.91
CA LEU A 31 2.03 -10.33 -2.78
C LEU A 31 3.15 -10.43 -3.82
N ALA A 32 3.71 -11.61 -4.07
CA ALA A 32 4.85 -11.75 -4.97
C ALA A 32 4.53 -11.26 -6.41
N PRO A 33 3.42 -11.66 -7.06
CA PRO A 33 3.06 -11.13 -8.37
C PRO A 33 2.77 -9.62 -8.37
N LEU A 34 2.24 -9.06 -7.27
CA LEU A 34 2.03 -7.61 -7.16
C LEU A 34 3.34 -6.85 -7.02
N ILE A 35 4.32 -7.39 -6.26
CA ILE A 35 5.67 -6.81 -6.19
C ILE A 35 6.32 -6.78 -7.58
N GLU A 36 6.17 -7.81 -8.37
CA GLU A 36 6.77 -7.92 -9.70
C GLU A 36 6.04 -7.08 -10.77
N SER A 37 4.86 -6.55 -10.44
CA SER A 37 4.10 -5.65 -11.31
C SER A 37 4.58 -4.20 -11.14
N TYR A 38 4.89 -3.53 -12.25
CA TYR A 38 5.38 -2.14 -12.27
C TYR A 38 4.22 -1.14 -12.44
N GLY A 39 4.25 -0.07 -11.64
CA GLY A 39 3.22 0.96 -11.66
C GLY A 39 3.69 2.23 -10.97
N VAL A 40 4.61 2.97 -11.59
CA VAL A 40 5.01 4.30 -11.10
C VAL A 40 3.81 5.25 -11.15
N SER A 41 3.72 6.17 -10.17
CA SER A 41 2.63 7.17 -10.08
C SER A 41 2.26 7.79 -11.43
N GLY A 42 1.01 7.61 -11.84
CA GLY A 42 0.46 7.97 -13.14
C GLY A 42 0.50 6.86 -14.20
N MET A 43 1.09 5.70 -13.91
CA MET A 43 1.18 4.53 -14.81
C MET A 43 0.78 3.22 -14.12
N GLU A 44 -0.23 3.27 -13.25
CA GLU A 44 -0.69 2.18 -12.39
C GLU A 44 -1.48 1.08 -13.12
N GLY A 45 -1.78 1.27 -14.40
CA GLY A 45 -2.60 0.33 -15.18
C GLY A 45 -2.25 -1.15 -14.99
N PRO A 46 -0.98 -1.57 -15.16
CA PRO A 46 -0.58 -2.98 -15.00
C PRO A 46 -0.87 -3.54 -13.61
N VAL A 47 -0.68 -2.74 -12.56
CA VAL A 47 -0.95 -3.15 -11.17
C VAL A 47 -2.44 -3.23 -10.90
N ARG A 48 -3.21 -2.23 -11.36
CA ARG A 48 -4.69 -2.26 -11.27
C ARG A 48 -5.26 -3.52 -11.91
N ASP A 49 -4.78 -3.87 -13.10
CA ASP A 49 -5.21 -5.08 -13.80
C ASP A 49 -4.81 -6.35 -13.05
N ALA A 50 -3.62 -6.37 -12.43
CA ALA A 50 -3.19 -7.49 -11.59
C ALA A 50 -4.10 -7.64 -10.35
N VAL A 51 -4.39 -6.56 -9.63
CA VAL A 51 -5.34 -6.55 -8.51
C VAL A 51 -6.71 -7.05 -8.96
N SER A 52 -7.26 -6.51 -10.05
CA SER A 52 -8.58 -6.88 -10.58
C SER A 52 -8.69 -8.39 -10.86
N ARG A 53 -7.66 -9.00 -11.45
CA ARG A 53 -7.61 -10.45 -11.71
C ARG A 53 -7.57 -11.31 -10.45
N MET A 54 -7.11 -10.75 -9.32
CA MET A 54 -6.96 -11.48 -8.05
C MET A 54 -8.17 -11.38 -7.15
N LEU A 55 -9.13 -10.53 -7.48
CA LEU A 55 -10.36 -10.37 -6.71
C LEU A 55 -11.23 -11.65 -6.76
N PRO A 56 -12.04 -11.91 -5.71
CA PRO A 56 -12.98 -13.03 -5.76
C PRO A 56 -14.04 -12.78 -6.84
N ALA A 57 -14.53 -13.85 -7.47
CA ALA A 57 -15.44 -13.78 -8.63
C ALA A 57 -16.74 -13.01 -8.36
N TRP A 58 -17.18 -12.91 -7.11
CA TRP A 58 -18.37 -12.15 -6.73
C TRP A 58 -18.11 -10.63 -6.62
N ALA A 59 -16.84 -10.21 -6.43
CA ALA A 59 -16.48 -8.80 -6.27
C ALA A 59 -16.48 -8.10 -7.64
N ARG A 60 -17.46 -7.24 -7.83
CA ARG A 60 -17.56 -6.42 -9.04
C ARG A 60 -16.76 -5.14 -8.86
N ALA A 61 -15.61 -5.10 -9.49
CA ALA A 61 -14.76 -3.91 -9.49
C ALA A 61 -15.16 -2.95 -10.60
N THR A 62 -15.11 -1.67 -10.31
CA THR A 62 -15.26 -0.56 -11.26
C THR A 62 -14.04 0.34 -11.22
N THR A 63 -13.77 1.05 -12.30
CA THR A 63 -12.70 2.05 -12.35
C THR A 63 -13.32 3.43 -12.49
N ASP A 64 -12.93 4.37 -11.63
CA ASP A 64 -13.39 5.75 -11.72
C ASP A 64 -12.60 6.58 -12.75
N THR A 65 -12.93 7.86 -12.88
CA THR A 65 -12.28 8.77 -13.84
C THR A 65 -10.83 9.09 -13.51
N ALA A 66 -10.41 8.91 -12.26
CA ALA A 66 -9.01 9.07 -11.83
C ALA A 66 -8.16 7.83 -12.13
N GLY A 67 -8.79 6.67 -12.29
CA GLY A 67 -8.15 5.38 -12.47
C GLY A 67 -8.12 4.52 -11.21
N ASN A 68 -8.77 4.94 -10.12
CA ASN A 68 -8.92 4.11 -8.92
C ASN A 68 -9.75 2.87 -9.22
N LEU A 69 -9.36 1.72 -8.66
CA LEU A 69 -10.18 0.50 -8.69
C LEU A 69 -11.04 0.47 -7.43
N ILE A 70 -12.34 0.20 -7.59
CA ILE A 70 -13.32 0.31 -6.49
C ILE A 70 -14.20 -0.94 -6.46
N VAL A 71 -14.35 -1.53 -5.27
CA VAL A 71 -15.31 -2.61 -4.98
C VAL A 71 -16.23 -2.15 -3.85
N SER A 72 -17.53 -2.14 -4.10
CA SER A 72 -18.56 -1.83 -3.09
C SER A 72 -19.27 -3.12 -2.67
N VAL A 73 -19.42 -3.34 -1.36
CA VAL A 73 -20.02 -4.55 -0.78
C VAL A 73 -20.97 -4.15 0.35
N GLY A 74 -22.10 -4.85 0.47
CA GLY A 74 -23.13 -4.55 1.47
C GLY A 74 -23.95 -3.31 1.09
N GLU A 75 -24.91 -2.97 1.94
CA GLU A 75 -25.83 -1.86 1.77
C GLU A 75 -26.12 -1.17 3.11
N GLY A 76 -26.65 0.05 3.06
CA GLY A 76 -27.04 0.81 4.26
C GLY A 76 -25.87 1.54 4.92
N GLU A 77 -26.14 2.03 6.14
CA GLU A 77 -25.22 2.81 6.97
C GLU A 77 -24.71 1.98 8.16
N PRO A 78 -23.52 2.28 8.68
CA PRO A 78 -22.57 3.31 8.20
C PRO A 78 -21.85 2.92 6.91
N LEU A 79 -21.37 3.91 6.13
CA LEU A 79 -20.43 3.69 5.04
C LEU A 79 -19.00 3.70 5.59
N VAL A 80 -18.27 2.62 5.36
CA VAL A 80 -16.84 2.47 5.72
C VAL A 80 -16.01 2.33 4.46
N VAL A 81 -14.91 3.07 4.38
CA VAL A 81 -14.00 3.05 3.22
C VAL A 81 -12.63 2.53 3.66
N PHE A 82 -12.10 1.57 2.92
CA PHE A 82 -10.69 1.16 2.97
C PHE A 82 -10.00 1.67 1.71
N VAL A 83 -8.81 2.25 1.85
CA VAL A 83 -8.03 2.74 0.72
C VAL A 83 -6.57 2.32 0.85
N ALA A 84 -6.03 1.70 -0.20
CA ALA A 84 -4.64 1.29 -0.37
C ALA A 84 -4.17 1.76 -1.74
N HIS A 85 -2.91 2.19 -1.91
CA HIS A 85 -2.51 2.75 -3.19
C HIS A 85 -1.83 1.74 -4.13
N LEU A 86 -2.06 1.95 -5.45
CA LEU A 86 -1.54 1.12 -6.52
C LEU A 86 -0.15 1.56 -6.98
N ASP A 87 0.19 2.83 -6.80
CA ASP A 87 1.42 3.35 -7.34
C ASP A 87 2.65 3.00 -6.49
N GLU A 88 3.77 3.31 -7.02
CA GLU A 88 5.09 3.15 -6.42
C GLU A 88 5.99 4.31 -6.79
N ILE A 89 6.96 4.61 -5.95
CA ILE A 89 8.00 5.57 -6.25
C ILE A 89 8.79 5.18 -7.50
N GLY A 90 9.29 6.16 -8.23
CA GLY A 90 10.10 5.95 -9.42
C GLY A 90 10.44 7.25 -10.13
N PHE A 91 10.62 7.15 -11.43
CA PHE A 91 10.98 8.29 -12.26
C PHE A 91 10.12 8.38 -13.51
N VAL A 92 10.02 9.59 -14.06
CA VAL A 92 9.50 9.85 -15.40
C VAL A 92 10.58 10.50 -16.26
N ILE A 93 10.67 10.12 -17.53
CA ILE A 93 11.55 10.76 -18.49
C ILE A 93 11.04 12.18 -18.76
N SER A 94 11.82 13.19 -18.40
CA SER A 94 11.50 14.60 -18.64
C SER A 94 12.10 15.12 -19.93
N ALA A 95 13.25 14.57 -20.37
CA ALA A 95 13.89 14.87 -21.64
C ALA A 95 14.77 13.71 -22.13
N ILE A 96 14.96 13.63 -23.44
CA ILE A 96 15.91 12.75 -24.08
C ILE A 96 16.98 13.64 -24.71
N ARG A 97 18.25 13.43 -24.36
CA ARG A 97 19.38 14.23 -24.81
C ARG A 97 19.91 13.73 -26.16
N GLU A 98 20.69 14.56 -26.81
CA GLU A 98 21.31 14.21 -28.10
C GLU A 98 22.35 13.07 -27.99
N ASP A 99 22.99 12.94 -26.82
CA ASP A 99 23.90 11.84 -26.47
C ASP A 99 23.18 10.51 -26.14
N GLY A 100 21.85 10.48 -26.17
CA GLY A 100 21.04 9.29 -25.87
C GLY A 100 20.77 9.09 -24.37
N THR A 101 21.27 9.96 -23.49
CA THR A 101 20.93 9.87 -22.08
C THR A 101 19.53 10.41 -21.78
N LEU A 102 18.87 9.86 -20.76
CA LEU A 102 17.52 10.21 -20.35
C LEU A 102 17.57 11.10 -19.10
N GLU A 103 17.02 12.30 -19.18
CA GLU A 103 16.82 13.14 -17.99
C GLU A 103 15.57 12.70 -17.24
N LEU A 104 15.67 12.61 -15.92
CA LEU A 104 14.67 12.01 -15.06
C LEU A 104 14.11 13.02 -14.06
N LYS A 105 12.79 12.99 -13.88
CA LYS A 105 12.09 13.66 -12.80
C LYS A 105 11.55 12.60 -11.83
N GLN A 106 11.80 12.81 -10.54
CA GLN A 106 11.35 11.94 -9.45
C GLN A 106 9.81 11.92 -9.34
N ARG A 107 9.25 10.76 -9.04
CA ARG A 107 7.87 10.52 -8.65
C ARG A 107 7.87 9.88 -7.27
N GLY A 108 7.32 10.57 -6.27
CA GLY A 108 7.41 10.20 -4.87
C GLY A 108 8.65 10.75 -4.16
N GLY A 109 8.70 10.55 -2.85
CA GLY A 109 9.73 11.08 -1.96
C GLY A 109 10.77 10.05 -1.58
N PHE A 110 12.00 10.12 -2.12
CA PHE A 110 13.11 9.20 -1.79
C PHE A 110 14.48 9.84 -2.07
N PHE A 111 15.54 9.20 -1.55
CA PHE A 111 16.91 9.69 -1.74
C PHE A 111 17.49 9.18 -3.07
N LEU A 112 17.81 10.11 -3.97
CA LEU A 112 18.40 9.78 -5.28
C LEU A 112 19.71 8.98 -5.19
N SER A 113 20.50 9.18 -4.13
CA SER A 113 21.74 8.46 -3.90
C SER A 113 21.57 6.94 -3.78
N LEU A 114 20.37 6.46 -3.42
CA LEU A 114 20.06 5.03 -3.35
C LEU A 114 19.94 4.38 -4.74
N PHE A 115 19.75 5.20 -5.79
CA PHE A 115 19.53 4.75 -7.16
C PHE A 115 20.78 4.95 -8.05
N GLU A 116 21.77 5.69 -7.59
CA GLU A 116 23.00 5.94 -8.37
C GLU A 116 23.75 4.64 -8.67
N ALA A 117 24.22 4.50 -9.91
CA ALA A 117 24.93 3.32 -10.40
C ALA A 117 24.17 1.99 -10.26
N GLN A 118 22.84 2.05 -10.15
CA GLN A 118 21.99 0.87 -10.06
C GLN A 118 21.40 0.52 -11.45
N PRO A 119 21.02 -0.75 -11.69
CA PRO A 119 20.25 -1.14 -12.86
C PRO A 119 18.94 -0.35 -12.94
N ALA A 120 18.53 0.02 -14.16
CA ALA A 120 17.28 0.69 -14.45
C ALA A 120 16.43 -0.14 -15.43
N LEU A 121 15.11 0.05 -15.36
CA LEU A 121 14.16 -0.44 -16.35
C LEU A 121 13.28 0.71 -16.81
N VAL A 122 13.27 0.99 -18.10
CA VAL A 122 12.34 1.92 -18.74
C VAL A 122 11.07 1.17 -19.12
N HIS A 123 9.92 1.64 -18.67
CA HIS A 123 8.60 1.03 -18.95
C HIS A 123 7.96 1.80 -20.11
N THR A 124 7.86 1.17 -21.28
CA THR A 124 7.28 1.79 -22.49
C THR A 124 5.78 1.53 -22.66
N GLY A 125 5.17 0.76 -21.74
CA GLY A 125 3.81 0.26 -21.85
C GLY A 125 3.72 -1.09 -22.56
N GLU A 126 4.52 -1.33 -23.59
CA GLU A 126 4.59 -2.60 -24.32
C GLU A 126 5.63 -3.55 -23.74
N ARG A 127 6.76 -3.01 -23.31
CA ARG A 127 7.89 -3.76 -22.74
C ARG A 127 8.70 -2.92 -21.78
N SER A 128 9.59 -3.58 -21.03
CA SER A 128 10.62 -2.90 -20.26
C SER A 128 11.97 -2.96 -20.98
N VAL A 129 12.68 -1.84 -21.06
CA VAL A 129 14.00 -1.73 -21.67
C VAL A 129 15.05 -1.54 -20.58
N PRO A 130 16.07 -2.42 -20.49
CA PRO A 130 17.14 -2.29 -19.51
C PRO A 130 17.98 -1.03 -19.72
N GLY A 131 18.51 -0.50 -18.61
CA GLY A 131 19.43 0.61 -18.59
C GLY A 131 20.17 0.70 -17.26
N VAL A 132 20.83 1.82 -17.03
CA VAL A 132 21.57 2.11 -15.80
C VAL A 132 21.26 3.54 -15.37
N PHE A 133 21.01 3.73 -14.08
CA PHE A 133 20.98 5.05 -13.46
C PHE A 133 22.41 5.58 -13.35
N LEU A 134 22.66 6.75 -13.91
CA LEU A 134 24.00 7.35 -13.90
C LEU A 134 24.32 7.90 -12.51
N PRO A 135 25.57 7.74 -12.03
CA PRO A 135 26.01 8.43 -10.83
C PRO A 135 26.00 9.94 -11.10
N ARG A 136 25.60 10.70 -10.09
CA ARG A 136 25.72 12.15 -10.15
C ARG A 136 27.18 12.52 -9.97
N ASP A 137 27.63 13.52 -10.74
CA ASP A 137 28.96 14.04 -10.60
C ASP A 137 29.12 14.69 -9.20
N SER A 138 29.84 14.03 -8.31
CA SER A 138 30.13 14.54 -6.98
C SER A 138 31.21 15.61 -6.97
N VAL A 139 31.85 15.85 -8.12
CA VAL A 139 32.93 16.84 -8.27
C VAL A 139 32.32 18.20 -8.54
N GLY A 140 32.13 18.98 -7.51
CA GLY A 140 31.75 20.38 -7.62
C GLY A 140 30.57 20.79 -6.77
N THR A 141 30.70 20.64 -5.49
CA THR A 141 29.84 21.24 -4.46
C THR A 141 29.98 22.77 -4.39
N SER A 142 29.88 23.43 -5.53
CA SER A 142 29.70 24.89 -5.51
C SER A 142 28.25 25.20 -5.19
N PRO A 143 27.93 25.96 -4.12
CA PRO A 143 26.55 26.36 -3.79
C PRO A 143 25.83 27.15 -4.90
N ARG A 144 26.52 27.49 -5.97
CA ARG A 144 26.00 28.28 -7.10
C ARG A 144 25.76 27.47 -8.36
N ARG A 145 25.95 26.13 -8.36
CA ARG A 145 25.65 25.28 -9.54
C ARG A 145 24.21 24.84 -9.53
N THR A 146 23.53 24.98 -10.65
CA THR A 146 22.24 24.34 -10.91
C THR A 146 22.40 22.83 -10.68
N PRO A 147 21.53 22.18 -9.89
CA PRO A 147 21.60 20.74 -9.69
C PRO A 147 21.61 20.02 -11.03
N VAL A 148 22.57 19.12 -11.23
CA VAL A 148 22.60 18.28 -12.44
C VAL A 148 21.38 17.36 -12.41
N PRO A 149 20.56 17.32 -13.47
CA PRO A 149 19.42 16.40 -13.54
C PRO A 149 19.89 14.96 -13.34
N PHE A 150 19.10 14.17 -12.57
CA PHE A 150 19.33 12.75 -12.47
C PHE A 150 19.10 12.09 -13.83
N ARG A 151 19.93 11.16 -14.24
CA ARG A 151 19.91 10.60 -15.59
C ARG A 151 20.03 9.09 -15.61
N ALA A 152 19.57 8.50 -16.71
CA ALA A 152 19.79 7.10 -17.02
C ALA A 152 20.36 6.95 -18.43
N ASP A 153 21.07 5.85 -18.66
CA ASP A 153 21.60 5.42 -19.95
C ASP A 153 21.01 4.04 -20.30
N VAL A 154 20.53 3.92 -21.54
CA VAL A 154 19.99 2.67 -22.11
C VAL A 154 20.92 2.09 -23.19
N GLY A 155 22.16 2.62 -23.33
CA GLY A 155 23.15 2.17 -24.27
C GLY A 155 22.90 2.63 -25.72
N ALA A 156 22.04 3.61 -25.95
CA ALA A 156 21.61 4.01 -27.30
C ALA A 156 22.61 4.89 -28.05
N GLY A 157 23.50 5.62 -27.34
CA GLY A 157 24.52 6.49 -27.88
C GLY A 157 24.04 7.73 -28.67
N SER A 158 22.73 7.86 -28.92
CA SER A 158 22.12 9.02 -29.57
C SER A 158 20.61 9.07 -29.32
N ARG A 159 20.03 10.27 -29.49
CA ARG A 159 18.57 10.44 -29.44
C ARG A 159 17.82 9.53 -30.42
N ALA A 160 18.32 9.44 -31.68
CA ALA A 160 17.71 8.56 -32.67
C ALA A 160 17.74 7.08 -32.26
N GLY A 161 18.80 6.65 -31.57
CA GLY A 161 18.88 5.30 -31.01
C GLY A 161 17.84 5.05 -29.93
N VAL A 162 17.60 6.01 -29.03
CA VAL A 162 16.53 5.94 -27.99
C VAL A 162 15.15 5.88 -28.66
N ASP A 163 14.92 6.71 -29.69
CA ASP A 163 13.66 6.73 -30.43
C ASP A 163 13.37 5.40 -31.12
N ALA A 164 14.41 4.74 -31.67
CA ALA A 164 14.30 3.41 -32.27
C ALA A 164 13.97 2.30 -31.27
N MET A 165 14.31 2.48 -29.98
CA MET A 165 13.92 1.58 -28.90
C MET A 165 12.45 1.76 -28.47
N GLY A 166 11.71 2.74 -29.01
CA GLY A 166 10.35 3.07 -28.63
C GLY A 166 10.24 3.88 -27.35
N ILE A 167 11.35 4.39 -26.81
CA ILE A 167 11.38 5.20 -25.61
C ILE A 167 10.93 6.63 -25.93
N ARG A 168 10.12 7.23 -25.06
CA ARG A 168 9.55 8.58 -25.21
C ARG A 168 9.61 9.35 -23.90
N VAL A 169 9.58 10.65 -23.97
CA VAL A 169 9.29 11.53 -22.81
C VAL A 169 7.93 11.14 -22.25
N GLY A 170 7.82 11.08 -20.92
CA GLY A 170 6.64 10.62 -20.21
C GLY A 170 6.64 9.12 -19.84
N HIS A 171 7.49 8.29 -20.47
CA HIS A 171 7.70 6.93 -19.99
C HIS A 171 8.37 6.92 -18.63
N THR A 172 8.09 5.88 -17.85
CA THR A 172 8.57 5.77 -16.47
C THR A 172 9.76 4.85 -16.35
N LEU A 173 10.54 5.04 -15.29
CA LEU A 173 11.66 4.17 -14.93
C LEU A 173 11.60 3.76 -13.47
N THR A 174 12.04 2.53 -13.23
CA THR A 174 12.30 2.02 -11.88
C THR A 174 13.60 1.21 -11.89
N MET A 175 14.01 0.75 -10.71
CA MET A 175 14.93 -0.40 -10.64
C MET A 175 14.17 -1.69 -10.95
N PRO A 176 14.86 -2.73 -11.48
CA PRO A 176 14.33 -4.09 -11.46
C PRO A 176 13.92 -4.48 -10.04
N LYS A 177 12.84 -5.24 -9.91
CA LYS A 177 12.38 -5.70 -8.60
C LYS A 177 11.94 -7.16 -8.66
N GLN A 178 12.09 -7.83 -7.53
CA GLN A 178 11.70 -9.22 -7.33
C GLN A 178 11.28 -9.40 -5.88
N PHE A 179 10.34 -10.29 -5.65
CA PHE A 179 10.02 -10.77 -4.30
C PHE A 179 11.05 -11.80 -3.87
N VAL A 180 11.87 -11.47 -2.86
CA VAL A 180 12.96 -12.34 -2.38
C VAL A 180 12.67 -12.79 -0.95
N PRO A 181 12.42 -14.10 -0.72
CA PRO A 181 12.31 -14.62 0.63
C PRO A 181 13.62 -14.45 1.42
N LEU A 182 13.50 -14.02 2.68
CA LEU A 182 14.58 -13.98 3.66
C LEU A 182 14.40 -15.09 4.70
N ALA A 183 15.31 -15.14 5.67
CA ALA A 183 15.23 -16.10 6.78
C ALA A 183 13.90 -15.96 7.57
N GLY A 184 13.30 -17.09 7.92
CA GLY A 184 12.03 -17.15 8.64
C GLY A 184 10.84 -16.75 7.78
N THR A 185 10.05 -15.79 8.25
CA THR A 185 8.83 -15.30 7.60
C THR A 185 9.01 -13.97 6.88
N ARG A 186 10.23 -13.48 6.78
CA ARG A 186 10.55 -12.18 6.18
C ARG A 186 10.75 -12.28 4.67
N ALA A 187 10.57 -11.16 4.01
CA ALA A 187 10.88 -10.98 2.59
C ALA A 187 11.49 -9.61 2.36
N THR A 188 12.28 -9.49 1.29
CA THR A 188 12.76 -8.21 0.78
C THR A 188 12.34 -8.03 -0.68
N GLY A 189 12.21 -6.80 -1.07
CA GLY A 189 11.85 -6.36 -2.41
C GLY A 189 11.73 -4.86 -2.44
N ARG A 190 11.19 -4.32 -3.50
CA ARG A 190 10.86 -2.91 -3.63
C ARG A 190 9.34 -2.77 -3.79
N SER A 191 8.78 -1.69 -3.31
CA SER A 191 7.34 -1.39 -3.42
C SER A 191 6.45 -2.29 -2.56
N PHE A 192 6.93 -2.76 -1.40
CA PHE A 192 6.00 -3.26 -0.38
C PHE A 192 5.02 -2.15 0.00
N ASP A 193 5.50 -0.93 0.02
CA ASP A 193 4.73 0.30 -0.02
C ASP A 193 4.17 0.51 -1.44
N ASP A 194 2.85 0.35 -1.74
CA ASP A 194 1.79 -0.20 -0.86
C ASP A 194 1.21 -1.51 -1.42
N ARG A 195 2.05 -2.37 -2.02
CA ARG A 195 1.61 -3.69 -2.49
C ARG A 195 1.13 -4.58 -1.34
N VAL A 196 1.59 -4.31 -0.11
CA VAL A 196 1.13 -5.02 1.09
C VAL A 196 -0.30 -4.65 1.42
N GLY A 197 -0.66 -3.37 1.45
CA GLY A 197 -2.04 -2.93 1.66
C GLY A 197 -2.97 -3.46 0.57
N CYS A 198 -2.54 -3.38 -0.69
CA CYS A 198 -3.26 -4.00 -1.82
C CYS A 198 -3.51 -5.50 -1.58
N THR A 199 -2.49 -6.24 -1.17
CA THR A 199 -2.58 -7.68 -0.85
C THR A 199 -3.53 -7.94 0.30
N ALA A 200 -3.44 -7.17 1.37
CA ALA A 200 -4.27 -7.35 2.56
C ALA A 200 -5.76 -7.14 2.26
N GLN A 201 -6.10 -6.13 1.45
CA GLN A 201 -7.47 -5.92 0.99
C GLN A 201 -7.98 -7.08 0.12
N ILE A 202 -7.18 -7.60 -0.82
CA ILE A 202 -7.55 -8.76 -1.64
C ILE A 202 -7.82 -9.98 -0.76
N LEU A 203 -6.92 -10.26 0.20
CA LEU A 203 -7.06 -11.41 1.10
C LEU A 203 -8.25 -11.28 2.04
N ALA A 204 -8.57 -10.07 2.52
CA ALA A 204 -9.77 -9.80 3.29
C ALA A 204 -11.03 -10.05 2.46
N LEU A 205 -11.11 -9.51 1.23
CA LEU A 205 -12.25 -9.73 0.32
C LEU A 205 -12.47 -11.21 -0.04
N ARG A 206 -11.39 -11.99 -0.22
CA ARG A 206 -11.52 -13.44 -0.49
C ARG A 206 -12.17 -14.23 0.65
N ARG A 207 -12.18 -13.66 1.87
CA ARG A 207 -12.74 -14.26 3.09
C ARG A 207 -14.02 -13.61 3.57
N LEU A 208 -14.32 -12.45 3.05
CA LEU A 208 -15.54 -11.72 3.37
C LEU A 208 -16.77 -12.46 2.82
N ASP A 209 -17.75 -12.68 3.67
CA ASP A 209 -19.08 -13.11 3.24
C ASP A 209 -19.98 -11.86 3.07
N PRO A 210 -20.31 -11.44 1.82
CA PRO A 210 -21.13 -10.26 1.60
C PRO A 210 -22.49 -10.29 2.29
N LYS A 211 -23.05 -11.50 2.53
CA LYS A 211 -24.36 -11.66 3.18
C LYS A 211 -24.34 -11.37 4.68
N ARG A 212 -23.15 -11.32 5.27
CA ARG A 212 -22.95 -11.04 6.69
C ARG A 212 -22.79 -9.56 7.01
N LEU A 213 -22.50 -8.74 6.00
CA LEU A 213 -22.38 -7.30 6.17
C LEU A 213 -23.74 -6.68 6.51
N LYS A 214 -23.74 -5.81 7.52
CA LYS A 214 -24.93 -5.06 7.97
C LYS A 214 -24.89 -3.60 7.54
N HIS A 215 -23.84 -3.21 6.81
CA HIS A 215 -23.56 -1.88 6.37
C HIS A 215 -22.77 -1.92 5.06
N ARG A 216 -22.58 -0.78 4.45
CA ARG A 216 -21.83 -0.66 3.19
C ARG A 216 -20.34 -0.48 3.45
N VAL A 217 -19.54 -1.29 2.77
CA VAL A 217 -18.08 -1.19 2.79
C VAL A 217 -17.57 -0.97 1.37
N ILE A 218 -16.67 -0.02 1.20
CA ILE A 218 -16.00 0.25 -0.07
C ILE A 218 -14.51 0.00 0.08
N PHE A 219 -13.96 -0.83 -0.81
CA PHE A 219 -12.54 -1.06 -0.96
C PHE A 219 -12.06 -0.29 -2.17
N VAL A 220 -11.03 0.52 -1.97
CA VAL A 220 -10.41 1.36 -2.99
C VAL A 220 -8.96 0.98 -3.13
N TRP A 221 -8.50 0.81 -4.37
CA TRP A 221 -7.10 0.81 -4.74
C TRP A 221 -6.84 2.10 -5.51
N SER A 222 -6.26 3.07 -4.81
CA SER A 222 -6.06 4.43 -5.30
C SER A 222 -4.86 4.55 -6.22
N VAL A 223 -4.80 5.64 -6.96
CA VAL A 223 -3.70 6.00 -7.86
C VAL A 223 -3.06 7.31 -7.40
N ARG A 224 -1.77 7.49 -7.72
CA ARG A 224 -1.02 8.74 -7.50
C ARG A 224 -1.03 9.20 -6.03
N GLU A 225 -0.90 8.26 -5.11
CA GLU A 225 -0.71 8.57 -3.69
C GLU A 225 0.61 9.30 -3.48
N GLU A 226 1.71 8.74 -3.99
CA GLU A 226 3.10 9.15 -3.82
C GLU A 226 3.41 10.59 -4.34
N ILE A 227 2.50 11.15 -5.12
CA ILE A 227 2.65 12.50 -5.69
C ILE A 227 1.56 13.48 -5.26
N GLY A 228 0.81 13.16 -4.19
CA GLY A 228 -0.11 14.09 -3.57
C GLY A 228 -1.52 13.58 -3.33
N LEU A 229 -1.72 12.26 -3.11
CA LEU A 229 -2.99 11.65 -2.71
C LEU A 229 -4.12 11.92 -3.74
N GLU A 230 -3.76 12.04 -5.04
CA GLU A 230 -4.68 12.55 -6.06
C GLU A 230 -5.90 11.62 -6.26
N GLY A 231 -5.65 10.30 -6.31
CA GLY A 231 -6.73 9.33 -6.49
C GLY A 231 -7.69 9.30 -5.31
N ALA A 232 -7.17 9.26 -4.09
CA ALA A 232 -7.98 9.25 -2.89
C ALA A 232 -8.82 10.52 -2.74
N ARG A 233 -8.31 11.68 -3.18
CA ARG A 233 -9.06 12.94 -3.19
C ARG A 233 -10.31 12.83 -4.06
N VAL A 234 -10.21 12.24 -5.26
CA VAL A 234 -11.38 12.03 -6.13
C VAL A 234 -12.42 11.13 -5.46
N VAL A 235 -11.97 10.10 -4.73
CA VAL A 235 -12.90 9.23 -3.97
C VAL A 235 -13.53 10.00 -2.81
N ALA A 236 -12.76 10.80 -2.06
CA ALA A 236 -13.27 11.61 -0.96
C ALA A 236 -14.30 12.64 -1.47
N ASP A 237 -14.05 13.28 -2.60
CA ASP A 237 -14.98 14.22 -3.21
C ASP A 237 -16.28 13.53 -3.67
N ALA A 238 -16.20 12.31 -4.15
CA ALA A 238 -17.37 11.54 -4.63
C ALA A 238 -18.20 10.95 -3.48
N LEU A 239 -17.57 10.49 -2.41
CA LEU A 239 -18.25 9.85 -1.27
C LEU A 239 -18.58 10.85 -0.15
N GLY A 240 -17.83 11.94 -0.04
CA GLY A 240 -18.08 13.08 0.81
C GLY A 240 -18.65 12.75 2.18
N LEU A 241 -19.75 13.42 2.51
CA LEU A 241 -20.46 13.28 3.79
C LEU A 241 -21.11 11.92 4.04
N ALA A 242 -21.20 11.04 3.03
CA ALA A 242 -21.77 9.69 3.22
C ALA A 242 -20.81 8.76 3.97
N THR A 243 -19.51 9.06 3.98
CA THR A 243 -18.50 8.23 4.65
C THR A 243 -18.49 8.48 6.16
N SER A 244 -18.72 7.43 6.95
CA SER A 244 -18.69 7.50 8.40
C SER A 244 -17.27 7.47 8.97
N ARG A 245 -16.37 6.74 8.32
CA ARG A 245 -14.93 6.69 8.60
C ARG A 245 -14.16 6.10 7.43
N VAL A 246 -12.90 6.46 7.34
CA VAL A 246 -11.96 5.89 6.38
C VAL A 246 -10.83 5.16 7.11
N HIS A 247 -10.35 4.12 6.50
CA HIS A 247 -9.17 3.36 6.91
C HIS A 247 -8.18 3.39 5.75
N ALA A 248 -7.20 4.30 5.80
CA ALA A 248 -6.04 4.15 4.94
C ALA A 248 -5.32 2.86 5.33
N VAL A 249 -4.97 2.06 4.33
CA VAL A 249 -4.19 0.84 4.51
C VAL A 249 -2.83 1.13 3.91
N ASP A 250 -1.86 1.46 4.76
CA ASP A 250 -0.60 2.05 4.33
C ASP A 250 0.55 1.63 5.26
N THR A 251 1.79 1.83 4.85
CA THR A 251 2.97 1.41 5.60
C THR A 251 3.11 2.12 6.95
N PHE A 252 3.80 1.50 7.88
CA PHE A 252 4.31 2.11 9.09
C PHE A 252 5.84 2.05 9.06
N VAL A 253 6.49 3.20 8.91
CA VAL A 253 7.95 3.27 8.97
C VAL A 253 8.40 2.91 10.38
N SER A 254 9.01 1.74 10.54
CA SER A 254 9.37 1.18 11.84
C SER A 254 10.77 1.58 12.26
N SER A 255 10.94 1.97 13.53
CA SER A 255 12.23 2.24 14.15
C SER A 255 12.93 0.99 14.70
N ASP A 256 12.46 -0.22 14.41
CA ASP A 256 13.11 -1.45 14.87
C ASP A 256 14.36 -1.83 14.06
N SER A 257 14.64 -1.09 12.98
CA SER A 257 15.85 -1.25 12.18
C SER A 257 17.11 -0.83 12.95
N PRO A 258 18.20 -1.59 12.90
CA PRO A 258 19.46 -1.19 13.55
C PRO A 258 20.10 0.07 12.94
N LEU A 259 19.71 0.46 11.72
CA LEU A 259 20.28 1.60 11.01
C LEU A 259 19.44 2.88 11.12
N GLU A 260 18.20 2.78 11.62
CA GLU A 260 17.33 3.93 11.73
C GLU A 260 17.45 4.61 13.09
N ILE A 261 17.33 5.94 13.08
CA ILE A 261 17.26 6.72 14.31
C ILE A 261 15.92 6.42 14.98
N LYS A 262 15.95 6.05 16.25
CA LYS A 262 14.74 5.77 17.05
C LYS A 262 14.00 7.07 17.40
N THR A 263 13.40 7.69 16.41
CA THR A 263 12.59 8.90 16.56
C THR A 263 11.11 8.62 16.72
N PHE A 264 10.67 7.42 16.33
CA PHE A 264 9.27 7.00 16.34
C PHE A 264 9.06 5.79 17.24
N ALA A 265 7.83 5.32 17.34
CA ALA A 265 7.53 4.11 18.07
C ALA A 265 8.27 2.90 17.50
N ASP A 266 8.86 2.12 18.39
CA ASP A 266 9.49 0.85 18.05
C ASP A 266 8.37 -0.16 17.79
N VAL A 267 8.01 -0.36 16.51
CA VAL A 267 6.98 -1.29 16.07
C VAL A 267 7.69 -2.43 15.32
N PRO A 268 8.09 -3.51 16.03
CA PRO A 268 8.91 -4.55 15.45
C PRO A 268 8.18 -5.37 14.40
N LEU A 269 8.94 -5.79 13.37
CA LEU A 269 8.46 -6.72 12.36
C LEU A 269 8.10 -8.07 13.00
N GLY A 270 6.97 -8.64 12.55
CA GLY A 270 6.49 -9.96 12.96
C GLY A 270 5.63 -9.95 14.23
N SER A 271 5.22 -8.79 14.69
CA SER A 271 4.38 -8.61 15.89
C SER A 271 2.93 -8.24 15.58
N GLY A 272 2.56 -8.20 14.32
CA GLY A 272 1.19 -7.99 13.86
C GLY A 272 0.98 -6.66 13.14
N ALA A 273 -0.27 -6.42 12.76
CA ALA A 273 -0.72 -5.16 12.16
C ALA A 273 -0.50 -3.97 13.10
N VAL A 274 -0.62 -2.76 12.57
CA VAL A 274 -0.42 -1.52 13.34
C VAL A 274 -1.66 -0.65 13.24
N ALA A 275 -2.16 -0.15 14.38
CA ALA A 275 -3.02 1.01 14.43
C ALA A 275 -2.11 2.25 14.42
N ARG A 276 -2.15 3.01 13.34
CA ARG A 276 -1.36 4.23 13.15
C ARG A 276 -2.05 5.38 13.86
N ALA A 277 -1.60 5.67 15.10
CA ALA A 277 -2.28 6.63 15.97
C ALA A 277 -2.04 8.09 15.54
N LEU A 278 -0.86 8.36 14.97
CA LEU A 278 -0.43 9.69 14.53
C LEU A 278 0.57 9.56 13.40
N ASP A 279 0.44 10.41 12.39
CA ASP A 279 1.45 10.67 11.37
C ASP A 279 1.48 12.16 11.00
N ASN A 280 2.18 12.52 9.89
CA ASN A 280 2.30 13.92 9.47
C ASN A 280 1.01 14.48 8.86
N SER A 281 0.06 13.63 8.48
CA SER A 281 -1.16 14.00 7.75
C SER A 281 -2.44 13.80 8.54
N SER A 282 -2.44 12.89 9.52
CA SER A 282 -3.65 12.56 10.28
C SER A 282 -3.39 12.21 11.75
N VAL A 283 -4.42 12.38 12.57
CA VAL A 283 -4.46 11.98 13.97
C VAL A 283 -5.69 11.12 14.16
N THR A 284 -5.50 9.85 14.49
CA THR A 284 -6.63 8.96 14.81
C THR A 284 -7.32 9.44 16.10
N PRO A 285 -8.64 9.68 16.10
CA PRO A 285 -9.34 10.04 17.32
C PRO A 285 -9.14 8.95 18.42
N PRO A 286 -8.71 9.33 19.64
CA PRO A 286 -8.34 8.35 20.68
C PRO A 286 -9.44 7.31 20.97
N ALA A 287 -10.71 7.73 20.99
CA ALA A 287 -11.84 6.82 21.22
C ALA A 287 -11.98 5.74 20.12
N LEU A 288 -11.63 6.09 18.85
CA LEU A 288 -11.65 5.14 17.75
C LEU A 288 -10.42 4.22 17.82
N ALA A 289 -9.24 4.75 18.14
CA ALA A 289 -8.04 3.94 18.37
C ALA A 289 -8.28 2.89 19.46
N ASP A 290 -8.83 3.28 20.62
CA ASP A 290 -9.20 2.38 21.70
C ASP A 290 -10.24 1.33 21.26
N SER A 291 -11.20 1.72 20.43
CA SER A 291 -12.22 0.80 19.90
C SER A 291 -11.60 -0.24 18.97
N LEU A 292 -10.67 0.16 18.12
CA LEU A 292 -9.92 -0.74 17.23
C LEU A 292 -9.09 -1.74 18.05
N VAL A 293 -8.36 -1.27 19.07
CA VAL A 293 -7.57 -2.13 19.97
C VAL A 293 -8.47 -3.17 20.67
N ARG A 294 -9.61 -2.73 21.21
CA ARG A 294 -10.58 -3.66 21.84
C ARG A 294 -11.15 -4.66 20.85
N LEU A 295 -11.44 -4.25 19.61
CA LEU A 295 -11.93 -5.12 18.56
C LEU A 295 -10.89 -6.18 18.19
N ALA A 296 -9.67 -5.77 17.91
CA ALA A 296 -8.57 -6.66 17.61
C ALA A 296 -8.34 -7.70 18.73
N ALA A 297 -8.33 -7.26 19.98
CA ALA A 297 -8.18 -8.14 21.14
C ALA A 297 -9.32 -9.19 21.23
N ARG A 298 -10.59 -8.77 21.05
CA ARG A 298 -11.74 -9.70 21.05
C ARG A 298 -11.66 -10.72 19.91
N ARG A 299 -11.14 -10.31 18.76
CA ARG A 299 -11.02 -11.15 17.56
C ARG A 299 -9.66 -11.85 17.46
N LYS A 300 -8.79 -11.67 18.47
CA LYS A 300 -7.44 -12.27 18.56
C LYS A 300 -6.56 -11.92 17.36
N VAL A 301 -6.67 -10.71 16.84
CA VAL A 301 -5.80 -10.19 15.80
C VAL A 301 -4.59 -9.53 16.47
N PRO A 302 -3.35 -9.96 16.15
CA PRO A 302 -2.16 -9.28 16.63
C PRO A 302 -2.13 -7.83 16.15
N LEU A 303 -2.10 -6.87 17.08
CA LEU A 303 -2.14 -5.45 16.79
C LEU A 303 -1.16 -4.68 17.67
N GLN A 304 -0.36 -3.85 17.05
CA GLN A 304 0.51 -2.86 17.67
C GLN A 304 -0.11 -1.47 17.53
N VAL A 305 0.36 -0.49 18.30
CA VAL A 305 -0.07 0.91 18.20
C VAL A 305 1.17 1.77 18.16
N GLY A 306 1.22 2.74 17.25
CA GLY A 306 2.38 3.59 17.14
C GLY A 306 2.12 4.91 16.42
N SER A 307 3.15 5.76 16.45
CA SER A 307 3.22 7.00 15.69
C SER A 307 4.40 6.92 14.71
N THR A 308 4.23 7.43 13.51
CA THR A 308 5.24 7.38 12.45
C THR A 308 5.29 8.71 11.69
N ASN A 309 6.12 8.80 10.66
CA ASN A 309 6.11 9.91 9.70
C ASN A 309 5.39 9.50 8.41
N GLY A 310 5.38 10.40 7.43
CA GLY A 310 4.70 10.22 6.15
C GLY A 310 3.26 10.71 6.16
N GLY A 311 2.58 10.59 5.04
CA GLY A 311 1.15 10.84 4.89
C GLY A 311 0.40 9.54 4.68
N ASN A 312 -0.88 9.62 4.35
CA ASN A 312 -1.69 8.51 3.88
C ASN A 312 -2.95 9.01 3.18
N ASP A 313 -3.53 8.18 2.35
CA ASP A 313 -4.72 8.47 1.54
C ASP A 313 -5.98 8.84 2.36
N GLY A 314 -6.11 8.37 3.59
CA GLY A 314 -7.26 8.66 4.45
C GLY A 314 -7.34 10.12 4.87
N SER A 315 -6.20 10.81 4.92
CA SER A 315 -6.10 12.20 5.38
C SER A 315 -6.93 13.18 4.55
N VAL A 316 -7.13 12.92 3.25
CA VAL A 316 -7.93 13.80 2.37
C VAL A 316 -9.41 13.81 2.72
N PHE A 317 -9.92 12.76 3.38
CA PHE A 317 -11.30 12.70 3.84
C PHE A 317 -11.58 13.64 5.03
N GLY A 318 -10.53 14.11 5.72
CA GLY A 318 -10.62 15.11 6.78
C GLY A 318 -11.29 16.42 6.33
N SER A 319 -11.17 16.80 5.07
CA SER A 319 -11.87 17.96 4.49
C SER A 319 -13.40 17.81 4.53
N TRP A 320 -13.91 16.60 4.67
CA TRP A 320 -15.32 16.26 4.78
C TRP A 320 -15.74 15.95 6.22
N GLY A 321 -14.85 16.15 7.20
CA GLY A 321 -15.09 15.82 8.61
C GLY A 321 -15.09 14.32 8.91
N VAL A 322 -14.60 13.49 8.01
CA VAL A 322 -14.52 12.04 8.16
C VAL A 322 -13.27 11.69 8.96
N PRO A 323 -13.40 10.92 10.07
CA PRO A 323 -12.23 10.46 10.81
C PRO A 323 -11.45 9.42 10.01
N ASP A 324 -10.13 9.59 9.97
CA ASP A 324 -9.19 8.61 9.46
C ASP A 324 -8.68 7.72 10.61
N VAL A 325 -8.75 6.40 10.40
CA VAL A 325 -8.25 5.39 11.35
C VAL A 325 -7.35 4.43 10.57
N PRO A 326 -6.10 4.81 10.30
CA PRO A 326 -5.24 4.04 9.41
C PRO A 326 -4.85 2.69 9.99
N LEU A 327 -4.88 1.67 9.15
CA LEU A 327 -4.44 0.30 9.41
C LEU A 327 -3.13 0.07 8.66
N ALA A 328 -2.08 -0.27 9.38
CA ALA A 328 -0.75 -0.32 8.80
C ALA A 328 -0.03 -1.65 9.11
N TRP A 329 1.15 -1.80 8.55
CA TRP A 329 2.10 -2.85 8.87
C TRP A 329 3.50 -2.27 9.04
N PRO A 330 4.36 -2.84 9.89
CA PRO A 330 5.72 -2.33 10.06
C PRO A 330 6.56 -2.63 8.81
N LEU A 331 7.26 -1.63 8.31
CA LEU A 331 8.16 -1.71 7.17
C LEU A 331 9.52 -1.14 7.55
N ARG A 332 10.61 -1.85 7.22
CA ARG A 332 11.96 -1.33 7.27
C ARG A 332 12.39 -0.79 5.92
N TYR A 333 13.14 0.31 5.94
CA TYR A 333 13.77 0.91 4.75
C TYR A 333 12.74 1.34 3.68
N ALA A 334 11.59 1.86 4.11
CA ALA A 334 10.57 2.41 3.22
C ALA A 334 11.19 3.35 2.17
N HIS A 335 10.65 3.35 0.94
CA HIS A 335 11.13 4.15 -0.17
C HIS A 335 12.59 3.87 -0.58
N SER A 336 13.06 2.64 -0.37
CA SER A 336 14.39 2.20 -0.75
C SER A 336 14.36 1.08 -1.79
N PRO A 337 15.52 0.74 -2.40
CA PRO A 337 15.61 -0.41 -3.31
C PRO A 337 15.38 -1.77 -2.65
N ALA A 338 15.44 -1.86 -1.32
CA ALA A 338 15.40 -3.12 -0.58
C ALA A 338 14.63 -2.97 0.74
N GLU A 339 13.34 -2.82 0.64
CA GLU A 339 12.43 -2.82 1.79
C GLU A 339 12.34 -4.21 2.43
N VAL A 340 12.00 -4.28 3.72
CA VAL A 340 11.85 -5.55 4.43
C VAL A 340 10.53 -5.60 5.20
N VAL A 341 9.78 -6.67 4.99
CA VAL A 341 8.49 -6.97 5.64
C VAL A 341 8.53 -8.34 6.31
N ASP A 342 7.70 -8.55 7.32
CA ASP A 342 7.36 -9.88 7.83
C ASP A 342 5.97 -10.29 7.36
N LEU A 343 5.85 -11.44 6.72
CA LEU A 343 4.58 -11.90 6.14
C LEU A 343 3.50 -12.18 7.19
N ARG A 344 3.87 -12.36 8.47
CA ARG A 344 2.91 -12.48 9.57
C ARG A 344 2.18 -11.18 9.84
N ASP A 345 2.83 -10.03 9.59
CA ASP A 345 2.20 -8.72 9.73
C ASP A 345 1.18 -8.50 8.62
N VAL A 346 1.47 -8.96 7.40
CA VAL A 346 0.52 -8.95 6.27
C VAL A 346 -0.70 -9.85 6.54
N GLN A 347 -0.48 -11.03 7.14
CA GLN A 347 -1.58 -11.90 7.59
C GLN A 347 -2.47 -11.20 8.61
N ALA A 348 -1.85 -10.57 9.62
CA ALA A 348 -2.56 -9.87 10.68
C ALA A 348 -3.34 -8.67 10.12
N LEU A 349 -2.75 -7.93 9.18
CA LEU A 349 -3.40 -6.80 8.50
C LEU A 349 -4.62 -7.24 7.71
N ALA A 350 -4.51 -8.30 6.90
CA ALA A 350 -5.65 -8.84 6.16
C ALA A 350 -6.79 -9.30 7.07
N GLN A 351 -6.45 -9.93 8.21
CA GLN A 351 -7.43 -10.31 9.21
C GLN A 351 -8.04 -9.10 9.91
N LEU A 352 -7.26 -8.06 10.19
CA LEU A 352 -7.74 -6.82 10.78
C LEU A 352 -8.74 -6.12 9.87
N ILE A 353 -8.44 -5.98 8.57
CA ILE A 353 -9.34 -5.40 7.57
C ILE A 353 -10.66 -6.18 7.54
N LEU A 354 -10.63 -7.51 7.47
CA LEU A 354 -11.83 -8.35 7.49
C LEU A 354 -12.67 -8.11 8.75
N VAL A 355 -12.03 -8.11 9.91
CA VAL A 355 -12.71 -7.93 11.20
C VAL A 355 -13.33 -6.54 11.34
N VAL A 356 -12.63 -5.51 10.88
CA VAL A 356 -13.14 -4.14 10.86
C VAL A 356 -14.33 -4.03 9.88
N ALA A 357 -14.24 -4.64 8.71
CA ALA A 357 -15.33 -4.64 7.74
C ALA A 357 -16.59 -5.36 8.25
N GLU A 358 -16.45 -6.43 9.02
CA GLU A 358 -17.61 -7.23 9.50
C GLU A 358 -18.22 -6.72 10.82
N ASP A 359 -17.42 -6.17 11.72
CA ASP A 359 -17.82 -6.02 13.14
C ASP A 359 -17.70 -4.59 13.67
N TRP A 360 -17.22 -3.63 12.90
CA TRP A 360 -17.00 -2.26 13.40
C TRP A 360 -17.74 -1.14 12.64
#